data_c7e2f35831d4284a1d65a17cc983d76d
#
_entry.id   c7e2f35831d4284a1d65a17cc983d76d
#
_cell.length_a   1.000
_cell.length_b   1.000
_cell.length_c   1.000
_cell.angle_alpha   90.00
_cell.angle_beta   90.00
_cell.angle_gamma   90.00
#
_symmetry.space_group_name_H-M   'P 1'
#
loop_
_entity.id
_entity.type
_entity.pdbx_description
1 polymer ?
#
loop_
_entity_poly.entity_id
_entity_poly.type
_entity_poly.pdbx_seq_one_letter_code
_entity_poly.pdbx_strand_id
1 'polypeptide(L)'
;MNGIGWEEAKRQVRERRAAEGLPVRSAAEKRAAMDRLLAEVRAYRLAEIRQEQALTQRDVAETMGVSAPRVSAIENGDMDRTEVATLRSYVEAIGGHLRVVADFGDTEYTVA
;
A
#
# COMPACT_ATOMS: atom_id res chain seq x y z
N MET A 1 -24.83 21.17 9.23
CA MET A 1 -24.65 21.26 7.77
C MET A 1 -24.46 19.88 7.18
N ASN A 2 -25.12 19.62 6.12
CA ASN A 2 -25.04 18.32 5.49
C ASN A 2 -23.93 18.31 4.46
N GLY A 3 -23.01 17.40 4.60
CA GLY A 3 -22.01 17.15 3.59
C GLY A 3 -22.63 16.53 2.35
N ILE A 4 -21.88 16.54 1.27
CA ILE A 4 -22.25 15.86 0.04
C ILE A 4 -22.02 14.36 0.23
N GLY A 5 -22.96 13.54 -0.21
CA GLY A 5 -22.78 12.11 -0.22
C GLY A 5 -21.65 11.71 -1.15
N TRP A 6 -21.06 10.54 -0.91
CA TRP A 6 -19.93 10.03 -1.70
C TRP A 6 -20.24 9.93 -3.18
N GLU A 7 -21.43 9.45 -3.55
CA GLU A 7 -21.85 9.33 -4.95
C GLU A 7 -22.01 10.70 -5.60
N GLU A 8 -22.55 11.68 -4.86
CA GLU A 8 -22.70 13.04 -5.35
C GLU A 8 -21.33 13.69 -5.56
N ALA A 9 -20.40 13.50 -4.62
CA ALA A 9 -19.04 14.01 -4.75
C ALA A 9 -18.34 13.45 -5.97
N LYS A 10 -18.47 12.15 -6.22
CA LYS A 10 -17.91 11.50 -7.41
C LYS A 10 -18.50 12.06 -8.69
N ARG A 11 -19.82 12.28 -8.71
CA ARG A 11 -20.49 12.86 -9.87
C ARG A 11 -19.99 14.25 -10.17
N GLN A 12 -19.85 15.10 -9.16
CA GLN A 12 -19.36 16.47 -9.33
C GLN A 12 -17.93 16.49 -9.89
N VAL A 13 -17.06 15.60 -9.43
CA VAL A 13 -15.71 15.48 -9.97
C VAL A 13 -15.74 15.08 -11.44
N ARG A 14 -16.57 14.12 -11.82
CA ARG A 14 -16.70 13.70 -13.22
C ARG A 14 -17.21 14.84 -14.11
N GLU A 15 -18.23 15.56 -13.65
CA GLU A 15 -18.79 16.69 -14.39
C GLU A 15 -17.75 17.80 -14.57
N ARG A 16 -17.01 18.11 -13.53
CA ARG A 16 -15.96 19.13 -13.59
C ARG A 16 -14.85 18.74 -14.56
N ARG A 17 -14.40 17.48 -14.52
CA ARG A 17 -13.36 16.98 -15.42
C ARG A 17 -13.83 17.03 -16.88
N ALA A 18 -15.07 16.64 -17.12
CA ALA A 18 -15.66 16.71 -18.46
C ALA A 18 -15.75 18.17 -18.95
N ALA A 19 -16.17 19.08 -18.08
CA ALA A 19 -16.29 20.50 -18.43
C ALA A 19 -14.92 21.15 -18.74
N GLU A 20 -13.86 20.67 -18.07
CA GLU A 20 -12.49 21.13 -18.28
C GLU A 20 -11.79 20.42 -19.44
N GLY A 21 -12.46 19.50 -20.12
CA GLY A 21 -11.87 18.71 -21.20
C GLY A 21 -10.89 17.64 -20.71
N LEU A 22 -10.91 17.30 -19.42
CA LEU A 22 -10.07 16.27 -18.85
C LEU A 22 -10.72 14.90 -19.02
N PRO A 23 -9.91 13.85 -19.24
CA PRO A 23 -10.46 12.50 -19.35
C PRO A 23 -11.08 12.05 -18.04
N VAL A 24 -12.25 11.41 -18.14
CA VAL A 24 -12.89 10.77 -17.00
C VAL A 24 -12.25 9.40 -16.79
N ARG A 25 -11.74 9.16 -15.58
CA ARG A 25 -11.12 7.88 -15.27
C ARG A 25 -12.16 6.77 -15.19
N SER A 26 -11.84 5.63 -15.77
CA SER A 26 -12.64 4.41 -15.61
C SER A 26 -12.56 3.90 -14.17
N ALA A 27 -13.48 3.01 -13.80
CA ALA A 27 -13.43 2.35 -12.49
C ALA A 27 -12.12 1.60 -12.28
N ALA A 28 -11.60 0.94 -13.34
CA ALA A 28 -10.33 0.23 -13.28
C ALA A 28 -9.15 1.19 -13.07
N GLU A 29 -9.13 2.33 -13.76
CA GLU A 29 -8.10 3.35 -13.60
C GLU A 29 -8.09 3.95 -12.19
N LYS A 30 -9.28 4.22 -11.65
CA LYS A 30 -9.42 4.73 -10.28
C LYS A 30 -8.90 3.74 -9.26
N ARG A 31 -9.23 2.46 -9.44
CA ARG A 31 -8.78 1.39 -8.55
C ARG A 31 -7.27 1.26 -8.61
N ALA A 32 -6.69 1.26 -9.81
CA ALA A 32 -5.24 1.19 -9.98
C ALA A 32 -4.53 2.39 -9.35
N ALA A 33 -5.08 3.60 -9.50
CA ALA A 33 -4.51 4.80 -8.87
C ALA A 33 -4.58 4.72 -7.34
N MET A 34 -5.70 4.25 -6.79
CA MET A 34 -5.84 4.07 -5.35
C MET A 34 -4.90 2.99 -4.83
N ASP A 35 -4.75 1.88 -5.52
CA ASP A 35 -3.85 0.80 -5.14
C ASP A 35 -2.40 1.28 -5.09
N ARG A 36 -1.97 2.09 -6.05
CA ARG A 36 -0.62 2.68 -6.05
C ARG A 36 -0.43 3.62 -4.85
N LEU A 37 -1.40 4.48 -4.59
CA LEU A 37 -1.34 5.40 -3.45
C LEU A 37 -1.24 4.65 -2.12
N LEU A 38 -2.06 3.62 -1.93
CA LEU A 38 -2.04 2.80 -0.73
C LEU A 38 -0.73 2.02 -0.58
N ALA A 39 -0.14 1.56 -1.69
CA ALA A 39 1.16 0.89 -1.67
C ALA A 39 2.26 1.83 -1.21
N GLU A 40 2.27 3.08 -1.70
CA GLU A 40 3.23 4.10 -1.28
C GLU A 40 3.09 4.44 0.20
N VAL A 41 1.87 4.61 0.68
CA VAL A 41 1.59 4.91 2.10
C VAL A 41 2.07 3.75 2.98
N ARG A 42 1.79 2.51 2.60
CA ARG A 42 2.23 1.33 3.36
C ARG A 42 3.75 1.21 3.40
N ALA A 43 4.41 1.44 2.28
CA ALA A 43 5.86 1.38 2.19
C ALA A 43 6.51 2.44 3.09
N TYR A 44 6.01 3.66 3.06
CA TYR A 44 6.47 4.74 3.93
C TYR A 44 6.29 4.36 5.41
N ARG A 45 5.15 3.78 5.74
CA ARG A 45 4.85 3.35 7.10
C ARG A 45 5.80 2.26 7.60
N LEU A 46 6.14 1.30 6.75
CA LEU A 46 7.10 0.26 7.10
C LEU A 46 8.49 0.82 7.37
N ALA A 47 8.94 1.77 6.56
CA ALA A 47 10.21 2.45 6.78
C ALA A 47 10.22 3.22 8.11
N GLU A 48 9.12 3.89 8.46
CA GLU A 48 8.99 4.56 9.75
C GLU A 48 9.12 3.59 10.91
N ILE A 49 8.42 2.46 10.85
CA ILE A 49 8.46 1.43 11.90
C ILE A 49 9.88 0.90 12.08
N ARG A 50 10.57 0.65 10.97
CA ARG A 50 11.97 0.23 11.00
C ARG A 50 12.84 1.26 11.72
N GLN A 51 12.69 2.53 11.37
CA GLN A 51 13.47 3.63 11.95
C GLN A 51 13.18 3.81 13.44
N GLU A 52 11.94 3.66 13.86
CA GLU A 52 11.54 3.72 15.25
C GLU A 52 12.26 2.67 16.11
N GLN A 53 12.64 1.56 15.50
CA GLN A 53 13.38 0.49 16.18
C GLN A 53 14.90 0.65 16.05
N ALA A 54 15.36 1.77 15.52
CA ALA A 54 16.80 2.06 15.31
C ALA A 54 17.49 1.04 14.39
N LEU A 55 16.75 0.45 13.46
CA LEU A 55 17.27 -0.48 12.46
C LEU A 55 17.57 0.25 11.16
N THR A 56 18.74 -0.03 10.57
CA THR A 56 19.07 0.46 9.23
C THR A 56 18.54 -0.53 8.18
N GLN A 57 18.47 -0.08 6.92
CA GLN A 57 18.16 -1.01 5.82
C GLN A 57 19.17 -2.16 5.75
N ARG A 58 20.43 -1.88 6.08
CA ARG A 58 21.47 -2.91 6.12
C ARG A 58 21.21 -3.95 7.19
N ASP A 59 20.80 -3.52 8.39
CA ASP A 59 20.45 -4.44 9.48
C ASP A 59 19.33 -5.38 9.05
N VAL A 60 18.29 -4.84 8.44
CA VAL A 60 17.15 -5.62 7.96
C VAL A 60 17.58 -6.58 6.86
N ALA A 61 18.41 -6.11 5.93
CA ALA A 61 18.94 -6.93 4.84
C ALA A 61 19.72 -8.13 5.37
N GLU A 62 20.57 -7.92 6.37
CA GLU A 62 21.33 -9.01 7.01
C GLU A 62 20.39 -10.05 7.64
N THR A 63 19.38 -9.60 8.37
CA THR A 63 18.40 -10.50 8.99
C THR A 63 17.62 -11.30 7.96
N MET A 64 17.24 -10.67 6.86
CA MET A 64 16.51 -11.32 5.78
C MET A 64 17.38 -12.20 4.89
N GLY A 65 18.69 -12.01 4.89
CA GLY A 65 19.58 -12.68 3.95
C GLY A 65 19.48 -12.15 2.52
N VAL A 66 19.20 -10.86 2.37
CA VAL A 66 19.06 -10.18 1.06
C VAL A 66 19.98 -8.97 1.01
N SER A 67 20.03 -8.30 -0.14
CA SER A 67 20.80 -7.07 -0.30
C SER A 67 20.07 -5.85 0.27
N ALA A 68 20.81 -4.82 0.67
CA ALA A 68 20.23 -3.55 1.10
C ALA A 68 19.39 -2.88 -0.01
N PRO A 69 19.79 -2.88 -1.30
CA PRO A 69 18.92 -2.41 -2.37
C PRO A 69 17.57 -3.12 -2.45
N ARG A 70 17.52 -4.41 -2.12
CA ARG A 70 16.26 -5.17 -2.08
C ARG A 70 15.33 -4.63 -0.98
N VAL A 71 15.88 -4.35 0.21
CA VAL A 71 15.12 -3.74 1.30
C VAL A 71 14.62 -2.35 0.89
N SER A 72 15.47 -1.56 0.25
CA SER A 72 15.07 -0.25 -0.27
C SER A 72 13.92 -0.35 -1.26
N ALA A 73 13.94 -1.33 -2.15
CA ALA A 73 12.86 -1.54 -3.11
C ALA A 73 11.53 -1.85 -2.43
N ILE A 74 11.55 -2.67 -1.38
CA ILE A 74 10.34 -2.96 -0.58
C ILE A 74 9.79 -1.67 0.04
N GLU A 75 10.65 -0.83 0.59
CA GLU A 75 10.27 0.42 1.25
C GLU A 75 9.89 1.54 0.27
N ASN A 76 10.18 1.40 -0.99
CA ASN A 76 9.82 2.36 -2.03
C ASN A 76 8.51 2.03 -2.76
N GLY A 77 7.73 1.11 -2.21
CA GLY A 77 6.40 0.83 -2.73
C GLY A 77 6.33 -0.20 -3.84
N ASP A 78 7.40 -0.94 -4.08
CA ASP A 78 7.44 -2.01 -5.08
C ASP A 78 6.70 -3.27 -4.59
N MET A 79 5.66 -3.04 -3.78
CA MET A 79 4.92 -4.11 -3.11
C MET A 79 4.08 -4.97 -4.05
N ASP A 80 3.63 -4.41 -5.17
CA ASP A 80 2.86 -5.15 -6.18
C ASP A 80 3.68 -6.29 -6.79
N ARG A 81 5.01 -6.19 -6.71
CA ARG A 81 5.95 -7.17 -7.24
C ARG A 81 6.65 -7.96 -6.14
N THR A 82 6.32 -7.67 -4.90
CA THR A 82 6.92 -8.35 -3.76
C THR A 82 6.07 -9.56 -3.40
N GLU A 83 6.68 -10.72 -3.38
CA GLU A 83 6.01 -11.95 -2.95
C GLU A 83 5.65 -11.86 -1.47
N VAL A 84 4.55 -12.51 -1.09
CA VAL A 84 4.09 -12.57 0.30
C VAL A 84 5.19 -13.08 1.23
N ALA A 85 5.93 -14.10 0.81
CA ALA A 85 7.02 -14.65 1.62
C ALA A 85 8.12 -13.62 1.89
N THR A 86 8.47 -12.80 0.89
CA THR A 86 9.46 -11.73 1.05
C THR A 86 8.96 -10.64 1.99
N LEU A 87 7.72 -10.22 1.82
CA LEU A 87 7.10 -9.22 2.70
C LEU A 87 7.00 -9.73 4.13
N ARG A 88 6.68 -11.00 4.32
CA ARG A 88 6.66 -11.65 5.63
C ARG A 88 8.03 -11.60 6.29
N SER A 89 9.09 -11.96 5.56
CA SER A 89 10.46 -11.87 6.07
C SER A 89 10.84 -10.45 6.48
N TYR A 90 10.44 -9.46 5.69
CA TYR A 90 10.68 -8.06 6.01
C TYR A 90 9.98 -7.67 7.31
N VAL A 91 8.69 -7.95 7.43
CA VAL A 91 7.90 -7.59 8.60
C VAL A 91 8.45 -8.26 9.86
N GLU A 92 8.84 -9.53 9.77
CA GLU A 92 9.45 -10.24 10.89
C GLU A 92 10.82 -9.66 11.27
N ALA A 93 11.60 -9.24 10.28
CA ALA A 93 12.90 -8.62 10.51
C ALA A 93 12.80 -7.29 11.27
N ILE A 94 11.69 -6.60 11.16
CA ILE A 94 11.42 -5.36 11.91
C ILE A 94 10.55 -5.60 13.16
N GLY A 95 10.35 -6.84 13.55
CA GLY A 95 9.74 -7.21 14.82
C GLY A 95 8.24 -7.47 14.80
N GLY A 96 7.64 -7.56 13.63
CA GLY A 96 6.21 -7.79 13.49
C GLY A 96 5.85 -9.16 12.95
N HIS A 97 4.57 -9.33 12.66
CA HIS A 97 4.03 -10.53 12.00
C HIS A 97 3.12 -10.09 10.87
N LEU A 98 3.29 -10.69 9.71
CA LEU A 98 2.42 -10.43 8.56
C LEU A 98 1.20 -11.35 8.63
N ARG A 99 0.03 -10.77 8.45
CA ARG A 99 -1.21 -11.53 8.25
C ARG A 99 -1.82 -11.10 6.93
N VAL A 100 -2.23 -12.07 6.14
CA VAL A 100 -2.95 -11.83 4.90
C VAL A 100 -4.41 -12.19 5.14
N VAL A 101 -5.29 -11.24 4.87
CA VAL A 101 -6.72 -11.37 5.16
C VAL A 101 -7.50 -11.32 3.86
N ALA A 102 -8.37 -12.30 3.68
CA ALA A 102 -9.37 -12.27 2.61
C ALA A 102 -10.67 -11.70 3.19
N ASP A 103 -11.08 -10.56 2.65
CA ASP A 103 -12.27 -9.83 3.09
C ASP A 103 -13.39 -10.01 2.07
N PHE A 104 -14.51 -10.57 2.53
CA PHE A 104 -15.70 -10.81 1.70
C PHE A 104 -16.86 -9.88 2.09
N GLY A 105 -16.55 -8.76 2.73
CA GLY A 105 -17.53 -7.75 3.14
C GLY A 105 -18.00 -7.96 4.57
N ASP A 106 -18.78 -9.00 4.80
CA ASP A 106 -19.32 -9.34 6.12
C ASP A 106 -18.50 -10.38 6.88
N THR A 107 -17.53 -10.98 6.23
CA THR A 107 -16.69 -12.03 6.83
C THR A 107 -15.25 -11.85 6.37
N GLU A 108 -14.32 -12.01 7.32
CA GLU A 108 -12.88 -11.97 7.05
C GLU A 108 -12.24 -13.31 7.42
N TYR A 109 -11.32 -13.76 6.57
CA TYR A 109 -10.54 -14.96 6.83
C TYR A 109 -9.06 -14.64 6.76
N THR A 110 -8.30 -15.04 7.79
CA THR A 110 -6.83 -15.00 7.72
C THR A 110 -6.36 -16.18 6.90
N VAL A 111 -5.72 -15.93 5.78
CA VAL A 111 -5.32 -16.98 4.83
C VAL A 111 -3.82 -17.23 4.82
N ALA A 112 -3.04 -16.33 5.42
CA ALA A 112 -1.60 -16.52 5.56
C ALA A 112 -1.01 -15.69 6.70
#